data_27b38235714d7769f7c532b1374df365
#
_entry.id   27b38235714d7769f7c532b1374df365
#
_cell.length_a   1.000
_cell.length_b   1.000
_cell.length_c   1.000
_cell.angle_alpha   90.00
_cell.angle_beta   90.00
_cell.angle_gamma   90.00
#
_symmetry.space_group_name_H-M   'P 1'
#
loop_
_entity.id
_entity.type
_entity.pdbx_description
1 polymer ?
#
loop_
_entity_poly.entity_id
_entity_poly.type
_entity_poly.pdbx_seq_one_letter_code
_entity_poly.pdbx_strand_id
1 'polypeptide(L)'
;FRVAIDCVNSVGGVVIPELLSALGVKEIFKLHCAPHGNFAHNPEPIPENLTEISDLMKHAKADVGFVVDPDVDRLAIISEDGEMFGEEYTLVAVSDYVLSHTPGNTVSNLSSSRALRDVTRAHGCEYNAAAVGEVNVVTKMKATNAIIGGEGNGGVIYPASHYGRDALVGIALFLTHLAKKQMKTS
;
A
#
# COMPACT_ATOMS: atom_id res chain seq x y z
N PHE A 1 2.40 16.00 6.16
CA PHE A 1 1.65 15.58 4.96
C PHE A 1 0.21 16.05 5.01
N ARG A 2 -0.35 16.30 3.84
CA ARG A 2 -1.76 16.46 3.52
C ARG A 2 -2.18 15.19 2.78
N VAL A 3 -3.08 14.41 3.34
CA VAL A 3 -3.40 13.07 2.85
C VAL A 3 -4.86 12.99 2.45
N ALA A 4 -5.15 12.49 1.25
CA ALA A 4 -6.50 12.12 0.84
C ALA A 4 -6.71 10.62 1.08
N ILE A 5 -7.92 10.23 1.48
CA ILE A 5 -8.29 8.83 1.64
C ILE A 5 -9.65 8.54 1.02
N ASP A 6 -9.77 7.37 0.42
CA ASP A 6 -11.03 6.77 0.00
C ASP A 6 -11.15 5.37 0.60
N CYS A 7 -12.19 5.16 1.38
CA CYS A 7 -12.41 3.92 2.14
C CYS A 7 -13.66 3.17 1.70
N VAL A 8 -14.20 3.48 0.53
CA VAL A 8 -15.34 2.81 -0.14
C VAL A 8 -16.55 2.57 0.79
N ASN A 9 -16.76 3.46 1.77
CA ASN A 9 -17.77 3.33 2.83
C ASN A 9 -17.68 2.03 3.64
N SER A 10 -16.45 1.60 3.95
CA SER A 10 -16.16 0.41 4.72
C SER A 10 -15.33 0.72 5.98
N VAL A 11 -14.81 -0.31 6.62
CA VAL A 11 -14.10 -0.24 7.91
C VAL A 11 -12.85 0.66 7.86
N GLY A 12 -12.25 0.82 6.70
CA GLY A 12 -11.14 1.75 6.47
C GLY A 12 -11.45 3.18 6.91
N GLY A 13 -12.71 3.62 6.76
CA GLY A 13 -13.17 4.95 7.17
C GLY A 13 -13.05 5.22 8.68
N VAL A 14 -12.96 4.17 9.49
CA VAL A 14 -12.74 4.27 10.95
C VAL A 14 -11.24 4.23 11.25
N VAL A 15 -10.55 3.19 10.79
CA VAL A 15 -9.20 2.88 11.26
C VAL A 15 -8.10 3.73 10.60
N ILE A 16 -8.26 4.10 9.31
CA ILE A 16 -7.23 4.87 8.60
C ILE A 16 -7.08 6.30 9.15
N PRO A 17 -8.15 7.07 9.42
CA PRO A 17 -8.00 8.38 10.06
C PRO A 17 -7.28 8.35 11.41
N GLU A 18 -7.51 7.31 12.21
CA GLU A 18 -6.83 7.12 13.51
C GLU A 18 -5.35 6.83 13.29
N LEU A 19 -5.01 5.92 12.37
CA LEU A 19 -3.63 5.62 11.99
C LEU A 19 -2.90 6.89 11.51
N LEU A 20 -3.47 7.63 10.56
CA LEU A 20 -2.88 8.83 9.99
C LEU A 20 -2.65 9.91 11.06
N SER A 21 -3.61 10.07 11.97
CA SER A 21 -3.47 11.00 13.11
C SER A 21 -2.34 10.58 14.04
N ALA A 22 -2.21 9.29 14.34
CA ALA A 22 -1.13 8.75 15.16
C ALA A 22 0.25 8.90 14.50
N LEU A 23 0.31 8.86 13.15
CA LEU A 23 1.51 9.13 12.36
C LEU A 23 1.84 10.63 12.24
N GLY A 24 1.02 11.51 12.79
CA GLY A 24 1.25 12.95 12.78
C GLY A 24 0.80 13.68 11.51
N VAL A 25 -0.06 13.06 10.71
CA VAL A 25 -0.69 13.73 9.56
C VAL A 25 -1.61 14.84 10.06
N LYS A 26 -1.42 16.06 9.55
CA LYS A 26 -2.15 17.24 10.03
C LYS A 26 -3.48 17.47 9.34
N GLU A 27 -3.59 17.07 8.09
CA GLU A 27 -4.75 17.34 7.26
C GLU A 27 -5.14 16.08 6.48
N ILE A 28 -6.38 15.63 6.68
CA ILE A 28 -6.92 14.41 6.08
C ILE A 28 -8.19 14.76 5.31
N PHE A 29 -8.17 14.58 4.00
CA PHE A 29 -9.33 14.74 3.11
C PHE A 29 -10.01 13.38 2.96
N LYS A 30 -11.27 13.28 3.36
CA LYS A 30 -11.99 12.01 3.44
C LYS A 30 -13.02 11.88 2.33
N LEU A 31 -12.91 10.82 1.53
CA LEU A 31 -13.95 10.33 0.63
C LEU A 31 -14.47 8.99 1.13
N HIS A 32 -15.77 8.78 1.04
CA HIS A 32 -16.42 7.49 1.29
C HIS A 32 -15.97 6.80 2.60
N CYS A 33 -15.91 7.57 3.69
CA CYS A 33 -15.43 7.09 4.99
C CYS A 33 -16.57 6.77 5.99
N ALA A 34 -17.84 6.71 5.56
CA ALA A 34 -18.95 6.29 6.41
C ALA A 34 -19.08 4.75 6.39
N PRO A 35 -18.84 4.03 7.51
CA PRO A 35 -18.69 2.57 7.49
C PRO A 35 -20.03 1.84 7.49
N HIS A 36 -20.93 2.18 6.56
CA HIS A 36 -22.28 1.58 6.47
C HIS A 36 -22.38 0.45 5.44
N GLY A 37 -21.28 0.15 4.71
CA GLY A 37 -21.22 -0.98 3.78
C GLY A 37 -21.93 -0.77 2.43
N ASN A 38 -22.54 0.40 2.19
CA ASN A 38 -23.05 0.76 0.86
C ASN A 38 -21.90 1.39 0.09
N PHE A 39 -21.18 0.59 -0.69
CA PHE A 39 -20.01 1.03 -1.43
C PHE A 39 -20.36 2.15 -2.40
N ALA A 40 -19.60 3.25 -2.36
CA ALA A 40 -19.86 4.42 -3.18
C ALA A 40 -19.52 4.19 -4.66
N HIS A 41 -18.58 3.31 -4.92
CA HIS A 41 -18.15 2.85 -6.25
C HIS A 41 -17.79 1.37 -6.18
N ASN A 42 -17.40 0.77 -7.31
CA ASN A 42 -16.87 -0.59 -7.31
C ASN A 42 -15.67 -0.65 -6.34
N PRO A 43 -15.70 -1.56 -5.35
CA PRO A 43 -14.71 -1.58 -4.27
C PRO A 43 -13.31 -1.99 -4.69
N GLU A 44 -13.12 -2.43 -5.93
CA GLU A 44 -11.80 -2.78 -6.43
C GLU A 44 -10.98 -1.52 -6.72
N PRO A 45 -9.79 -1.33 -6.10
CA PRO A 45 -9.01 -0.10 -6.22
C PRO A 45 -8.19 -0.06 -7.53
N ILE A 46 -8.89 -0.04 -8.67
CA ILE A 46 -8.33 0.10 -10.01
C ILE A 46 -8.64 1.48 -10.59
N PRO A 47 -7.88 1.97 -11.59
CA PRO A 47 -7.97 3.35 -12.09
C PRO A 47 -9.38 3.81 -12.45
N GLU A 48 -10.17 2.92 -13.06
CA GLU A 48 -11.54 3.23 -13.51
C GLU A 48 -12.48 3.59 -12.37
N ASN A 49 -12.19 3.13 -11.16
CA ASN A 49 -13.01 3.35 -9.96
C ASN A 49 -12.52 4.52 -9.10
N LEU A 50 -11.36 5.14 -9.43
CA LEU A 50 -10.66 6.09 -8.56
C LEU A 50 -10.65 7.54 -9.08
N THR A 51 -11.62 7.91 -9.92
CA THR A 51 -11.68 9.25 -10.54
C THR A 51 -11.93 10.35 -9.50
N GLU A 52 -12.80 10.11 -8.51
CA GLU A 52 -13.14 11.12 -7.51
C GLU A 52 -11.94 11.49 -6.62
N ILE A 53 -11.16 10.50 -6.17
CA ILE A 53 -9.97 10.80 -5.37
C ILE A 53 -8.89 11.47 -6.21
N SER A 54 -8.70 11.08 -7.47
CA SER A 54 -7.77 11.74 -8.40
C SER A 54 -8.10 13.23 -8.56
N ASP A 55 -9.37 13.56 -8.71
CA ASP A 55 -9.82 14.95 -8.76
C ASP A 55 -9.66 15.66 -7.42
N LEU A 56 -9.96 15.00 -6.31
CA LEU A 56 -9.75 15.56 -4.98
C LEU A 56 -8.27 15.88 -4.74
N MET A 57 -7.35 15.01 -5.13
CA MET A 57 -5.91 15.24 -5.01
C MET A 57 -5.48 16.55 -5.66
N LYS A 58 -5.92 16.77 -6.91
CA LYS A 58 -5.61 17.98 -7.68
C LYS A 58 -6.18 19.25 -7.04
N HIS A 59 -7.43 19.21 -6.57
CA HIS A 59 -8.12 20.36 -5.96
C HIS A 59 -7.60 20.69 -4.55
N ALA A 60 -7.44 19.67 -3.73
CA ALA A 60 -7.00 19.82 -2.34
C ALA A 60 -5.50 20.05 -2.22
N LYS A 61 -4.71 19.83 -3.28
CA LYS A 61 -3.24 19.85 -3.25
C LYS A 61 -2.70 18.93 -2.15
N ALA A 62 -3.26 17.71 -2.07
CA ALA A 62 -2.78 16.70 -1.15
C ALA A 62 -1.42 16.15 -1.63
N ASP A 63 -0.59 15.73 -0.70
CA ASP A 63 0.74 15.20 -0.99
C ASP A 63 0.68 13.75 -1.46
N VAL A 64 -0.30 12.99 -0.96
CA VAL A 64 -0.53 11.58 -1.30
C VAL A 64 -1.98 11.19 -1.04
N GLY A 65 -2.52 10.30 -1.85
CA GLY A 65 -3.82 9.67 -1.67
C GLY A 65 -3.70 8.18 -1.37
N PHE A 66 -4.57 7.66 -0.49
CA PHE A 66 -4.67 6.24 -0.20
C PHE A 66 -6.09 5.75 -0.44
N VAL A 67 -6.21 4.67 -1.17
CA VAL A 67 -7.48 3.99 -1.41
C VAL A 67 -7.37 2.55 -0.94
N VAL A 68 -8.38 2.10 -0.21
CA VAL A 68 -8.44 0.73 0.29
C VAL A 68 -9.72 0.05 -0.14
N ASP A 69 -9.65 -1.26 -0.24
CA ASP A 69 -10.82 -2.13 -0.44
C ASP A 69 -11.60 -2.36 0.88
N PRO A 70 -12.75 -3.05 0.85
CA PRO A 70 -13.65 -3.12 2.00
C PRO A 70 -13.08 -3.73 3.26
N ASP A 71 -12.19 -4.70 3.18
CA ASP A 71 -11.55 -5.39 4.31
C ASP A 71 -10.13 -4.89 4.61
N VAL A 72 -9.71 -3.81 3.90
CA VAL A 72 -8.46 -3.07 4.14
C VAL A 72 -7.21 -3.94 3.97
N ASP A 73 -7.26 -4.85 3.02
CA ASP A 73 -6.13 -5.73 2.71
C ASP A 73 -5.34 -5.32 1.45
N ARG A 74 -5.94 -4.49 0.57
CA ARG A 74 -5.31 -3.92 -0.63
C ARG A 74 -5.20 -2.41 -0.53
N LEU A 75 -4.07 -1.87 -1.00
CA LEU A 75 -3.75 -0.46 -0.98
C LEU A 75 -3.41 0.04 -2.38
N ALA A 76 -4.18 0.98 -2.90
CA ALA A 76 -3.78 1.81 -4.03
C ALA A 76 -3.30 3.17 -3.54
N ILE A 77 -2.28 3.70 -4.21
CA ILE A 77 -1.66 4.99 -3.89
C ILE A 77 -1.88 5.94 -5.05
N ILE A 78 -2.27 7.17 -4.75
CA ILE A 78 -2.46 8.26 -5.71
C ILE A 78 -1.40 9.32 -5.45
N SER A 79 -0.68 9.70 -6.49
CA SER A 79 0.34 10.73 -6.45
C SER A 79 -0.25 12.13 -6.35
N GLU A 80 0.55 13.11 -5.97
CA GLU A 80 0.11 14.50 -5.77
C GLU A 80 -0.46 15.17 -7.04
N ASP A 81 -0.15 14.65 -8.23
CA ASP A 81 -0.71 15.09 -9.51
C ASP A 81 -2.06 14.43 -9.85
N GLY A 82 -2.51 13.51 -9.00
CA GLY A 82 -3.75 12.74 -9.17
C GLY A 82 -3.61 11.50 -10.04
N GLU A 83 -2.42 11.15 -10.45
CA GLU A 83 -2.18 9.91 -11.18
C GLU A 83 -1.95 8.73 -10.21
N MET A 84 -2.29 7.53 -10.65
CA MET A 84 -2.01 6.34 -9.84
C MET A 84 -0.50 6.07 -9.79
N PHE A 85 0.01 5.82 -8.59
CA PHE A 85 1.39 5.36 -8.37
C PHE A 85 1.66 4.00 -9.02
N GLY A 86 0.59 3.21 -9.22
CA GLY A 86 0.66 1.86 -9.76
C GLY A 86 0.63 0.82 -8.64
N GLU A 87 -0.41 -0.01 -8.64
CA GLU A 87 -0.67 -0.98 -7.56
C GLU A 87 0.48 -1.94 -7.31
N GLU A 88 1.16 -2.39 -8.38
CA GLU A 88 2.33 -3.26 -8.30
C GLU A 88 3.51 -2.62 -7.58
N TYR A 89 3.64 -1.28 -7.66
CA TYR A 89 4.75 -0.54 -7.06
C TYR A 89 4.56 -0.25 -5.57
N THR A 90 3.34 -0.40 -5.05
CA THR A 90 3.09 -0.27 -3.60
C THR A 90 4.02 -1.20 -2.81
N LEU A 91 4.02 -2.49 -3.14
CA LEU A 91 4.89 -3.48 -2.49
C LEU A 91 6.38 -3.17 -2.72
N VAL A 92 6.74 -2.69 -3.91
CA VAL A 92 8.14 -2.39 -4.27
C VAL A 92 8.68 -1.25 -3.40
N ALA A 93 7.94 -0.15 -3.28
CA ALA A 93 8.34 1.03 -2.52
C ALA A 93 8.47 0.74 -1.02
N VAL A 94 7.49 0.03 -0.43
CA VAL A 94 7.57 -0.33 0.99
C VAL A 94 8.67 -1.35 1.26
N SER A 95 8.96 -2.23 0.30
CA SER A 95 10.09 -3.17 0.40
C SER A 95 11.44 -2.48 0.34
N ASP A 96 11.62 -1.48 -0.52
CA ASP A 96 12.86 -0.67 -0.56
C ASP A 96 13.12 -0.02 0.81
N TYR A 97 12.07 0.53 1.41
CA TYR A 97 12.16 1.11 2.74
C TYR A 97 12.57 0.06 3.79
N VAL A 98 11.87 -1.07 3.85
CA VAL A 98 12.15 -2.14 4.84
C VAL A 98 13.56 -2.68 4.67
N LEU A 99 13.96 -3.02 3.45
CA LEU A 99 15.28 -3.58 3.13
C LEU A 99 16.43 -2.61 3.42
N SER A 100 16.19 -1.30 3.32
CA SER A 100 17.20 -0.29 3.67
C SER A 100 17.53 -0.25 5.17
N HIS A 101 16.65 -0.78 6.03
CA HIS A 101 16.81 -0.81 7.49
C HIS A 101 17.12 -2.22 7.99
N THR A 102 16.49 -3.22 7.40
CA THR A 102 16.61 -4.62 7.78
C THR A 102 16.74 -5.45 6.50
N PRO A 103 17.97 -5.76 6.06
CA PRO A 103 18.18 -6.63 4.90
C PRO A 103 17.56 -8.02 5.13
N GLY A 104 16.92 -8.58 4.10
CA GLY A 104 16.30 -9.91 4.19
C GLY A 104 15.58 -10.31 2.89
N ASN A 105 15.13 -11.55 2.85
CA ASN A 105 14.47 -12.09 1.67
C ASN A 105 13.09 -11.47 1.44
N THR A 106 12.66 -11.44 0.19
CA THR A 106 11.32 -10.99 -0.20
C THR A 106 10.59 -12.04 -1.02
N VAL A 107 9.26 -11.94 -1.04
CA VAL A 107 8.40 -12.81 -1.85
C VAL A 107 7.30 -11.99 -2.51
N SER A 108 7.04 -12.24 -3.80
CA SER A 108 5.76 -11.85 -4.42
C SER A 108 5.17 -12.99 -5.24
N ASN A 109 3.90 -12.85 -5.62
CA ASN A 109 3.28 -13.80 -6.53
C ASN A 109 3.76 -13.61 -7.97
N LEU A 110 3.50 -14.58 -8.84
CA LEU A 110 3.94 -14.59 -10.24
C LEU A 110 3.20 -13.58 -11.14
N SER A 111 2.09 -12.99 -10.70
CA SER A 111 1.39 -11.92 -11.41
C SER A 111 1.95 -10.53 -11.10
N SER A 112 2.90 -10.41 -10.19
CA SER A 112 3.58 -9.15 -9.86
C SER A 112 4.69 -8.82 -10.86
N SER A 113 5.03 -7.52 -10.94
CA SER A 113 6.15 -7.08 -11.76
C SER A 113 7.50 -7.59 -11.22
N ARG A 114 8.53 -7.50 -12.05
CA ARG A 114 9.90 -7.88 -11.64
C ARG A 114 10.58 -6.83 -10.75
N ALA A 115 9.96 -5.68 -10.54
CA ALA A 115 10.58 -4.57 -9.82
C ALA A 115 10.96 -4.96 -8.37
N LEU A 116 10.11 -5.74 -7.68
CA LEU A 116 10.47 -6.23 -6.33
C LEU A 116 11.75 -7.06 -6.34
N ARG A 117 11.89 -7.97 -7.32
CA ARG A 117 13.12 -8.77 -7.45
C ARG A 117 14.34 -7.89 -7.64
N ASP A 118 14.22 -6.86 -8.48
CA ASP A 118 15.36 -6.01 -8.82
C ASP A 118 15.75 -5.13 -7.62
N VAL A 119 14.79 -4.59 -6.88
CA VAL A 119 15.04 -3.88 -5.60
C VAL A 119 15.67 -4.82 -4.56
N THR A 120 15.13 -6.03 -4.39
CA THR A 120 15.67 -7.00 -3.43
C THR A 120 17.15 -7.32 -3.72
N ARG A 121 17.48 -7.52 -4.99
CA ARG A 121 18.86 -7.79 -5.43
C ARG A 121 19.78 -6.57 -5.24
N ALA A 122 19.26 -5.37 -5.44
CA ALA A 122 20.03 -4.14 -5.18
C ALA A 122 20.44 -4.01 -3.71
N HIS A 123 19.62 -4.54 -2.79
CA HIS A 123 19.95 -4.66 -1.36
C HIS A 123 20.80 -5.89 -1.00
N GLY A 124 21.26 -6.68 -1.99
CA GLY A 124 22.08 -7.89 -1.76
C GLY A 124 21.29 -9.06 -1.17
N CYS A 125 19.97 -9.06 -1.29
CA CYS A 125 19.07 -10.06 -0.69
C CYS A 125 18.46 -10.99 -1.75
N GLU A 126 17.79 -12.05 -1.31
CA GLU A 126 17.18 -13.05 -2.18
C GLU A 126 15.69 -12.80 -2.37
N TYR A 127 15.27 -12.77 -3.64
CA TYR A 127 13.87 -12.73 -4.04
C TYR A 127 13.36 -14.12 -4.39
N ASN A 128 12.16 -14.45 -3.91
CA ASN A 128 11.48 -15.70 -4.22
C ASN A 128 10.08 -15.43 -4.80
N ALA A 129 9.69 -16.17 -5.82
CA ALA A 129 8.35 -16.10 -6.40
C ALA A 129 7.44 -17.21 -5.83
N ALA A 130 6.16 -16.89 -5.67
CA ALA A 130 5.11 -17.83 -5.28
C ALA A 130 4.01 -17.91 -6.34
N ALA A 131 3.23 -18.96 -6.33
CA ALA A 131 1.98 -19.00 -7.09
C ALA A 131 1.03 -17.88 -6.63
N VAL A 132 0.10 -17.48 -7.50
CA VAL A 132 -0.93 -16.49 -7.17
C VAL A 132 -1.79 -16.96 -6.00
N GLY A 133 -2.14 -16.03 -5.12
CA GLY A 133 -2.95 -16.24 -3.92
C GLY A 133 -2.12 -16.09 -2.64
N GLU A 134 -2.70 -15.35 -1.70
CA GLU A 134 -2.06 -14.99 -0.42
C GLU A 134 -1.46 -16.18 0.33
N VAL A 135 -2.20 -17.29 0.41
CA VAL A 135 -1.75 -18.51 1.10
C VAL A 135 -0.44 -19.04 0.52
N ASN A 136 -0.28 -18.98 -0.81
CA ASN A 136 0.95 -19.42 -1.49
C ASN A 136 2.12 -18.48 -1.18
N VAL A 137 1.84 -17.16 -1.17
CA VAL A 137 2.83 -16.14 -0.82
C VAL A 137 3.29 -16.32 0.62
N VAL A 138 2.36 -16.43 1.57
CA VAL A 138 2.66 -16.62 3.00
C VAL A 138 3.45 -17.92 3.25
N THR A 139 3.05 -19.01 2.59
CA THR A 139 3.78 -20.30 2.69
C THR A 139 5.23 -20.15 2.20
N LYS A 140 5.44 -19.48 1.08
CA LYS A 140 6.77 -19.22 0.54
C LYS A 140 7.56 -18.29 1.47
N MET A 141 6.94 -17.23 2.01
CA MET A 141 7.58 -16.32 2.96
C MET A 141 8.09 -17.04 4.19
N LYS A 142 7.29 -17.92 4.79
CA LYS A 142 7.70 -18.74 5.93
C LYS A 142 8.85 -19.69 5.58
N ALA A 143 8.80 -20.33 4.42
CA ALA A 143 9.83 -21.26 3.97
C ALA A 143 11.18 -20.59 3.67
N THR A 144 11.18 -19.31 3.29
CA THR A 144 12.38 -18.55 2.92
C THR A 144 12.79 -17.53 3.96
N ASN A 145 12.10 -17.46 5.11
CA ASN A 145 12.27 -16.43 6.13
C ASN A 145 12.22 -15.00 5.55
N ALA A 146 11.29 -14.76 4.61
CA ALA A 146 11.11 -13.45 4.00
C ALA A 146 10.60 -12.45 5.02
N ILE A 147 11.16 -11.24 5.01
CA ILE A 147 10.83 -10.18 5.97
C ILE A 147 9.72 -9.25 5.47
N ILE A 148 9.47 -9.28 4.16
CA ILE A 148 8.36 -8.58 3.52
C ILE A 148 7.97 -9.34 2.25
N GLY A 149 6.70 -9.28 1.89
CA GLY A 149 6.18 -9.87 0.66
C GLY A 149 4.79 -9.35 0.36
N GLY A 150 4.15 -9.93 -0.65
CA GLY A 150 2.80 -9.53 -1.02
C GLY A 150 2.43 -9.88 -2.44
N GLU A 151 1.43 -9.18 -2.94
CA GLU A 151 0.87 -9.38 -4.28
C GLU A 151 0.86 -8.07 -5.07
N GLY A 152 0.92 -8.15 -6.40
CA GLY A 152 0.93 -6.99 -7.30
C GLY A 152 -0.38 -6.18 -7.34
N ASN A 153 -1.39 -6.60 -6.59
CA ASN A 153 -2.67 -5.91 -6.44
C ASN A 153 -2.72 -4.92 -5.25
N GLY A 154 -1.58 -4.49 -4.73
CA GLY A 154 -1.48 -3.60 -3.58
C GLY A 154 -1.47 -4.30 -2.22
N GLY A 155 -1.49 -5.63 -2.18
CA GLY A 155 -1.44 -6.40 -0.94
C GLY A 155 -0.03 -6.50 -0.35
N VAL A 156 0.21 -5.90 0.81
CA VAL A 156 1.49 -5.93 1.54
C VAL A 156 1.39 -6.89 2.73
N ILE A 157 2.37 -7.79 2.86
CA ILE A 157 2.49 -8.72 3.99
C ILE A 157 3.81 -8.42 4.70
N TYR A 158 3.72 -8.03 5.97
CA TYR A 158 4.87 -7.68 6.80
C TYR A 158 4.91 -8.54 8.07
N PRO A 159 5.70 -9.62 8.09
CA PRO A 159 5.70 -10.61 9.19
C PRO A 159 6.01 -10.06 10.57
N ALA A 160 6.71 -8.92 10.67
CA ALA A 160 6.92 -8.27 11.96
C ALA A 160 5.62 -7.75 12.60
N SER A 161 4.55 -7.53 11.80
CA SER A 161 3.18 -7.29 12.26
C SER A 161 2.40 -8.61 12.29
N HIS A 162 2.13 -9.18 11.12
CA HIS A 162 1.45 -10.48 10.97
C HIS A 162 1.63 -11.05 9.55
N TYR A 163 1.17 -12.30 9.34
CA TYR A 163 1.19 -12.99 8.06
C TYR A 163 -0.16 -12.88 7.32
N GLY A 164 -0.60 -11.67 7.06
CA GLY A 164 -1.78 -11.38 6.23
C GLY A 164 -1.52 -10.11 5.45
N ARG A 165 -2.20 -9.90 4.33
CA ARG A 165 -2.17 -8.63 3.62
C ARG A 165 -2.75 -7.54 4.52
N ASP A 166 -2.15 -6.35 4.53
CA ASP A 166 -2.52 -5.28 5.44
C ASP A 166 -2.21 -3.90 4.82
N ALA A 167 -3.27 -3.20 4.43
CA ALA A 167 -3.14 -1.86 3.88
C ALA A 167 -2.69 -0.83 4.93
N LEU A 168 -3.00 -1.02 6.22
CA LEU A 168 -2.58 -0.10 7.29
C LEU A 168 -1.05 -0.12 7.44
N VAL A 169 -0.47 -1.30 7.41
CA VAL A 169 1.00 -1.47 7.39
C VAL A 169 1.59 -0.85 6.14
N GLY A 170 0.97 -1.06 4.97
CA GLY A 170 1.38 -0.44 3.71
C GLY A 170 1.41 1.08 3.80
N ILE A 171 0.34 1.70 4.30
CA ILE A 171 0.24 3.16 4.52
C ILE A 171 1.34 3.67 5.46
N ALA A 172 1.52 3.01 6.61
CA ALA A 172 2.51 3.43 7.59
C ALA A 172 3.95 3.38 7.05
N LEU A 173 4.31 2.29 6.37
CA LEU A 173 5.62 2.11 5.76
C LEU A 173 5.85 3.10 4.62
N PHE A 174 4.86 3.32 3.75
CA PHE A 174 4.97 4.22 2.61
C PHE A 174 5.12 5.68 3.05
N LEU A 175 4.27 6.17 3.98
CA LEU A 175 4.41 7.53 4.53
C LEU A 175 5.75 7.74 5.22
N THR A 176 6.22 6.75 5.95
CA THR A 176 7.54 6.82 6.61
C THR A 176 8.66 6.88 5.57
N HIS A 177 8.54 6.12 4.48
CA HIS A 177 9.49 6.17 3.37
C HIS A 177 9.54 7.55 2.72
N LEU A 178 8.39 8.11 2.34
CA LEU A 178 8.31 9.46 1.79
C LEU A 178 8.89 10.53 2.72
N ALA A 179 8.54 10.45 4.01
CA ALA A 179 9.04 11.40 5.01
C ALA A 179 10.56 11.39 5.12
N LYS A 180 11.17 10.20 5.12
CA LYS A 180 12.63 10.06 5.24
C LYS A 180 13.36 10.45 3.96
N LYS A 181 12.82 10.13 2.80
CA LYS A 181 13.40 10.49 1.49
C LYS A 181 13.18 11.97 1.14
N GLN A 182 12.21 12.64 1.77
CA GLN A 182 11.78 14.01 1.43
C GLN A 182 11.43 14.15 -0.06
N MET A 183 10.78 13.12 -0.60
CA MET A 183 10.38 13.02 -2.00
C MET A 183 8.88 13.22 -2.16
N LYS A 184 8.47 13.53 -3.36
CA LYS A 184 7.09 13.43 -3.81
C LYS A 184 6.73 11.98 -4.10
N THR A 185 5.44 11.71 -4.25
CA THR A 185 4.93 10.38 -4.60
C THR A 185 5.16 10.07 -6.08
N SER A 186 5.11 11.08 -6.97
CA SER A 186 5.34 10.95 -8.43
C SER A 186 6.80 10.70 -8.82
#